data_68ad700361882add8ae0a931a0ecf4e0
#
_entry.id   68ad700361882add8ae0a931a0ecf4e0
#
_cell.length_a   1.000
_cell.length_b   1.000
_cell.length_c   1.000
_cell.angle_alpha   90.00
_cell.angle_beta   90.00
_cell.angle_gamma   90.00
#
_symmetry.space_group_name_H-M   'P 1'
#
loop_
_entity.id
_entity.type
_entity.pdbx_description
1 polymer ?
#
loop_
_entity_poly.entity_id
_entity_poly.type
_entity_poly.pdbx_seq_one_letter_code
_entity_poly.pdbx_strand_id
1 'polypeptide(L)'
;YKDNPQKQQEMMAKLYKDSGYNPMSGCLPLIVQFLILFAMYNLFNNYFEFRGASFIPKWIPDLSSGDSVHTFSRSIPFFGNQLRILPVVYLVSQLLYGKITGNGGTAAASSTKTQMNMMMYGMPIVFFFLFYNAPSGLLLYWTVSNLFQMVQQIIINKMMKEKRLEISSPKGRAGKNK
;
A
#
# COMPACT_ATOMS: atom_id res chain seq x y z
N TYR A 1 15.52 -14.74 -21.47
CA TYR A 1 15.04 -13.39 -21.92
C TYR A 1 15.38 -12.26 -20.94
N LYS A 2 16.44 -12.43 -20.11
CA LYS A 2 16.84 -11.40 -19.14
C LYS A 2 17.32 -10.11 -19.81
N ASP A 3 17.81 -10.20 -21.03
CA ASP A 3 18.44 -9.08 -21.75
C ASP A 3 17.52 -8.37 -22.74
N ASN A 4 16.26 -8.81 -22.89
CA ASN A 4 15.31 -8.15 -23.79
C ASN A 4 13.94 -7.95 -23.13
N PRO A 5 13.70 -6.78 -22.52
CA PRO A 5 12.47 -6.47 -21.78
C PRO A 5 11.22 -6.49 -22.67
N GLN A 6 11.34 -6.20 -23.97
CA GLN A 6 10.21 -6.22 -24.90
C GLN A 6 9.73 -7.65 -25.16
N LYS A 7 10.64 -8.57 -25.43
CA LYS A 7 10.31 -10.01 -25.57
C LYS A 7 9.75 -10.60 -24.28
N GLN A 8 10.22 -10.15 -23.14
CA GLN A 8 9.70 -10.58 -21.85
C GLN A 8 8.24 -10.13 -21.66
N GLN A 9 7.90 -8.90 -22.04
CA GLN A 9 6.52 -8.40 -21.99
C GLN A 9 5.59 -9.13 -22.95
N GLU A 10 6.05 -9.40 -24.16
CA GLU A 10 5.30 -10.13 -25.18
C GLU A 10 4.98 -11.57 -24.75
N MET A 11 6.00 -12.27 -24.20
CA MET A 11 5.81 -13.62 -23.68
C MET A 11 4.90 -13.66 -22.45
N MET A 12 4.99 -12.68 -21.57
CA MET A 12 4.06 -12.55 -20.44
C MET A 12 2.63 -12.31 -20.92
N ALA A 13 2.44 -11.41 -21.90
CA ALA A 13 1.13 -11.16 -22.48
C ALA A 13 0.52 -12.42 -23.15
N LYS A 14 1.34 -13.22 -23.87
CA LYS A 14 0.93 -14.51 -24.40
C LYS A 14 0.54 -15.49 -23.30
N LEU A 15 1.37 -15.61 -22.25
CA LEU A 15 1.09 -16.51 -21.13
C LEU A 15 -0.24 -16.16 -20.44
N TYR A 16 -0.55 -14.87 -20.26
CA TYR A 16 -1.84 -14.43 -19.71
C TYR A 16 -3.01 -14.77 -20.62
N LYS A 17 -2.82 -14.58 -21.92
CA LYS A 17 -3.87 -14.89 -22.92
C LYS A 17 -4.13 -16.40 -22.96
N ASP A 18 -3.08 -17.22 -22.97
CA ASP A 18 -3.18 -18.69 -23.04
C ASP A 18 -3.73 -19.29 -21.74
N SER A 19 -3.44 -18.66 -20.58
CA SER A 19 -3.98 -19.10 -19.29
C SER A 19 -5.36 -18.53 -18.96
N GLY A 20 -5.95 -17.72 -19.85
CA GLY A 20 -7.25 -17.08 -19.62
C GLY A 20 -7.25 -16.04 -18.49
N TYR A 21 -6.07 -15.65 -18.01
CA TYR A 21 -5.93 -14.68 -16.93
C TYR A 21 -6.10 -13.25 -17.44
N ASN A 22 -7.09 -12.55 -16.88
CA ASN A 22 -7.31 -11.14 -17.21
C ASN A 22 -6.52 -10.25 -16.25
N PRO A 23 -5.48 -9.52 -16.72
CA PRO A 23 -4.69 -8.62 -15.88
C PRO A 23 -5.52 -7.46 -15.30
N MET A 24 -6.65 -7.12 -15.94
CA MET A 24 -7.59 -6.11 -15.44
C MET A 24 -8.25 -6.51 -14.12
N SER A 25 -8.37 -7.80 -13.81
CA SER A 25 -8.94 -8.25 -12.53
C SER A 25 -8.08 -7.84 -11.34
N GLY A 26 -6.78 -7.63 -11.55
CA GLY A 26 -5.84 -7.16 -10.50
C GLY A 26 -5.99 -5.68 -10.14
N CYS A 27 -6.52 -4.84 -11.03
CA CYS A 27 -6.72 -3.42 -10.76
C CYS A 27 -8.13 -3.09 -10.20
N LEU A 28 -9.08 -4.03 -10.26
CA LEU A 28 -10.45 -3.84 -9.74
C LEU A 28 -10.47 -3.43 -8.26
N PRO A 29 -9.69 -4.04 -7.36
CA PRO A 29 -9.60 -3.60 -5.97
C PRO A 29 -9.13 -2.15 -5.83
N LEU A 30 -8.25 -1.68 -6.73
CA LEU A 30 -7.76 -0.31 -6.73
C LEU A 30 -8.87 0.70 -7.05
N ILE A 31 -9.73 0.38 -8.01
CA ILE A 31 -10.87 1.24 -8.38
C ILE A 31 -11.85 1.36 -7.21
N VAL A 32 -12.19 0.25 -6.56
CA VAL A 32 -13.03 0.24 -5.37
C VAL A 32 -12.36 1.04 -4.24
N GLN A 33 -11.06 0.90 -4.06
CA GLN A 33 -10.29 1.65 -3.08
C GLN A 33 -10.32 3.16 -3.32
N PHE A 34 -10.30 3.61 -4.58
CA PHE A 34 -10.44 5.03 -4.91
C PHE A 34 -11.82 5.59 -4.55
N LEU A 35 -12.89 4.84 -4.78
CA LEU A 35 -14.24 5.26 -4.38
C LEU A 35 -14.34 5.42 -2.85
N ILE A 36 -13.81 4.45 -2.12
CA ILE A 36 -13.75 4.52 -0.65
C ILE A 36 -12.91 5.71 -0.20
N LEU A 37 -11.77 5.95 -0.86
CA LEU A 37 -10.89 7.08 -0.60
C LEU A 37 -11.63 8.42 -0.70
N PHE A 38 -12.34 8.65 -1.81
CA PHE A 38 -13.09 9.90 -1.99
C PHE A 38 -14.22 10.05 -0.97
N ALA A 39 -14.92 8.97 -0.66
CA ALA A 39 -15.97 8.99 0.35
C ALA A 39 -15.40 9.34 1.74
N MET A 40 -14.31 8.70 2.14
CA MET A 40 -13.63 8.96 3.42
C MET A 40 -13.03 10.36 3.49
N TYR A 41 -12.43 10.83 2.40
CA TYR A 41 -11.89 12.19 2.32
C TYR A 41 -13.00 13.24 2.53
N ASN A 42 -14.14 13.08 1.85
CA ASN A 42 -15.29 13.95 2.03
C ASN A 42 -15.86 13.87 3.46
N LEU A 43 -15.95 12.67 4.03
CA LEU A 43 -16.42 12.44 5.38
C LEU A 43 -15.57 13.23 6.39
N PHE A 44 -14.25 13.05 6.39
CA PHE A 44 -13.37 13.69 7.36
C PHE A 44 -13.28 15.21 7.20
N ASN A 45 -13.46 15.73 5.98
CA ASN A 45 -13.47 17.19 5.77
C ASN A 45 -14.79 17.86 6.15
N ASN A 46 -15.92 17.18 5.99
CA ASN A 46 -17.23 17.82 6.06
C ASN A 46 -18.05 17.40 7.29
N TYR A 47 -17.72 16.28 7.93
CA TYR A 47 -18.49 15.81 9.07
C TYR A 47 -18.20 16.64 10.33
N PHE A 48 -19.23 17.32 10.82
CA PHE A 48 -19.11 18.31 11.89
C PHE A 48 -18.52 17.74 13.20
N GLU A 49 -18.86 16.51 13.56
CA GLU A 49 -18.40 15.89 14.81
C GLU A 49 -16.90 15.61 14.87
N PHE A 50 -16.22 15.57 13.73
CA PHE A 50 -14.76 15.44 13.69
C PHE A 50 -14.01 16.74 13.92
N ARG A 51 -14.70 17.89 13.84
CA ARG A 51 -14.10 19.19 14.09
C ARG A 51 -13.83 19.38 15.58
N GLY A 52 -12.56 19.54 15.94
CA GLY A 52 -12.13 19.63 17.33
C GLY A 52 -12.14 18.30 18.09
N ALA A 53 -12.50 17.19 17.42
CA ALA A 53 -12.35 15.85 18.01
C ALA A 53 -10.87 15.48 18.12
N SER A 54 -10.34 15.49 19.33
CA SER A 54 -8.95 15.19 19.63
C SER A 54 -8.78 13.69 19.82
N PHE A 55 -7.80 13.08 19.10
CA PHE A 55 -7.42 11.68 19.29
C PHE A 55 -6.22 11.54 20.24
N ILE A 56 -5.15 12.29 19.98
CA ILE A 56 -4.01 12.39 20.87
C ILE A 56 -3.79 13.87 21.19
N PRO A 57 -4.04 14.30 22.44
CA PRO A 57 -3.79 15.68 22.85
C PRO A 57 -2.34 16.08 22.52
N LYS A 58 -2.13 17.28 22.01
CA LYS A 58 -0.85 17.87 21.57
C LYS A 58 -0.28 17.35 20.24
N TRP A 59 -0.75 16.22 19.70
CA TRP A 59 -0.30 15.73 18.40
C TRP A 59 -1.42 15.77 17.34
N ILE A 60 -2.57 15.18 17.66
CA ILE A 60 -3.76 15.16 16.79
C ILE A 60 -4.91 15.85 17.55
N PRO A 61 -4.92 17.19 17.57
CA PRO A 61 -5.96 17.94 18.30
C PRO A 61 -7.29 17.98 17.56
N ASP A 62 -7.29 17.70 16.26
CA ASP A 62 -8.47 17.77 15.40
C ASP A 62 -8.37 16.73 14.28
N LEU A 63 -9.35 15.82 14.20
CA LEU A 63 -9.39 14.76 13.19
C LEU A 63 -9.79 15.29 11.80
N SER A 64 -10.44 16.43 11.72
CA SER A 64 -10.84 17.04 10.44
C SER A 64 -9.73 17.88 9.79
N SER A 65 -8.72 18.25 10.55
CA SER A 65 -7.54 18.97 10.08
C SER A 65 -6.30 18.08 10.05
N GLY A 66 -5.22 18.53 9.41
CA GLY A 66 -3.96 17.80 9.45
C GLY A 66 -3.30 17.91 10.81
N ASP A 67 -2.54 16.87 11.19
CA ASP A 67 -1.73 16.90 12.40
C ASP A 67 -0.66 18.02 12.31
N SER A 68 -0.32 18.61 13.45
CA SER A 68 0.70 19.65 13.55
C SER A 68 1.47 19.48 14.83
N VAL A 69 2.74 19.11 14.71
CA VAL A 69 3.65 18.98 15.86
C VAL A 69 4.48 20.22 16.05
N HIS A 70 4.82 20.90 14.97
CA HIS A 70 5.58 22.13 15.00
C HIS A 70 5.15 23.08 13.89
N THR A 71 5.05 24.37 14.22
CA THR A 71 4.72 25.41 13.24
C THR A 71 5.98 26.26 12.99
N PHE A 72 6.40 26.30 11.72
CA PHE A 72 7.53 27.11 11.30
C PHE A 72 7.10 28.56 11.04
N SER A 73 7.96 29.50 11.33
CA SER A 73 7.74 30.93 11.00
C SER A 73 7.78 31.22 9.50
N ARG A 74 8.35 30.30 8.71
CA ARG A 74 8.47 30.43 7.25
C ARG A 74 7.78 29.27 6.55
N SER A 75 6.98 29.57 5.53
CA SER A 75 6.36 28.55 4.71
C SER A 75 7.39 27.85 3.84
N ILE A 76 7.39 26.52 3.87
CA ILE A 76 8.22 25.66 3.01
C ILE A 76 7.40 25.26 1.80
N PRO A 77 7.93 25.38 0.55
CA PRO A 77 7.22 24.93 -0.64
C PRO A 77 6.76 23.47 -0.47
N PHE A 78 5.52 23.14 -0.85
CA PHE A 78 4.83 21.84 -0.70
C PHE A 78 4.43 21.44 0.72
N PHE A 79 5.20 21.80 1.77
CA PHE A 79 4.95 21.39 3.15
C PHE A 79 4.18 22.44 3.97
N GLY A 80 4.07 23.68 3.46
CA GLY A 80 3.46 24.76 4.20
C GLY A 80 4.32 25.22 5.40
N ASN A 81 3.66 25.68 6.45
CA ASN A 81 4.31 26.15 7.68
C ASN A 81 4.19 25.16 8.85
N GLN A 82 3.62 23.97 8.63
CA GLN A 82 3.37 22.97 9.66
C GLN A 82 4.13 21.68 9.39
N LEU A 83 4.86 21.22 10.40
CA LEU A 83 5.47 19.90 10.37
C LEU A 83 4.43 18.85 10.77
N ARG A 84 4.11 17.97 9.82
CA ARG A 84 3.15 16.89 10.00
C ARG A 84 3.89 15.54 10.07
N ILE A 85 3.69 14.81 11.13
CA ILE A 85 4.35 13.52 11.36
C ILE A 85 3.52 12.36 10.82
N LEU A 86 2.21 12.44 10.87
CA LEU A 86 1.31 11.36 10.47
C LEU A 86 1.50 10.92 9.00
N PRO A 87 1.64 11.84 8.02
CA PRO A 87 1.98 11.46 6.64
C PRO A 87 3.31 10.71 6.53
N VAL A 88 4.30 11.07 7.35
CA VAL A 88 5.62 10.40 7.37
C VAL A 88 5.47 8.99 7.94
N VAL A 89 4.74 8.82 9.04
CA VAL A 89 4.45 7.50 9.63
C VAL A 89 3.72 6.61 8.62
N TYR A 90 2.73 7.18 7.92
CA TYR A 90 2.03 6.47 6.86
C TYR A 90 2.96 6.05 5.72
N LEU A 91 3.80 6.95 5.22
CA LEU A 91 4.80 6.65 4.18
C LEU A 91 5.73 5.50 4.60
N VAL A 92 6.29 5.56 5.80
CA VAL A 92 7.16 4.50 6.33
C VAL A 92 6.42 3.17 6.42
N SER A 93 5.18 3.16 6.90
CA SER A 93 4.35 1.95 6.97
C SER A 93 4.08 1.35 5.59
N GLN A 94 3.86 2.18 4.56
CA GLN A 94 3.67 1.75 3.17
C GLN A 94 4.93 1.13 2.57
N LEU A 95 6.09 1.73 2.81
CA LEU A 95 7.37 1.20 2.33
C LEU A 95 7.70 -0.15 2.99
N LEU A 96 7.40 -0.29 4.28
CA LEU A 96 7.55 -1.56 5.01
C LEU A 96 6.60 -2.63 4.47
N TYR A 97 5.33 -2.29 4.25
CA TYR A 97 4.34 -3.19 3.65
C TYR A 97 4.78 -3.65 2.26
N GLY A 98 5.24 -2.73 1.41
CA GLY A 98 5.77 -3.06 0.08
C GLY A 98 6.94 -4.04 0.14
N LYS A 99 7.87 -3.87 1.08
CA LYS A 99 8.99 -4.78 1.28
C LYS A 99 8.55 -6.18 1.72
N ILE A 100 7.58 -6.27 2.63
CA ILE A 100 7.03 -7.54 3.12
C ILE A 100 6.27 -8.27 1.99
N THR A 101 5.47 -7.54 1.21
CA THR A 101 4.69 -8.08 0.10
C THR A 101 5.59 -8.48 -1.07
N GLY A 102 6.58 -7.67 -1.43
CA GLY A 102 7.52 -7.95 -2.52
C GLY A 102 8.34 -9.22 -2.30
N ASN A 103 8.69 -9.51 -1.05
CA ASN A 103 9.39 -10.75 -0.71
C ASN A 103 8.47 -11.99 -0.72
N GLY A 104 7.15 -11.82 -0.63
CA GLY A 104 6.16 -12.91 -0.60
C GLY A 104 5.74 -13.46 -1.96
N GLY A 105 6.19 -12.88 -3.06
CA GLY A 105 5.85 -13.34 -4.42
C GLY A 105 4.39 -13.09 -4.84
N THR A 106 3.64 -12.32 -4.08
CA THR A 106 2.25 -11.92 -4.37
C THR A 106 2.14 -10.61 -5.15
N ALA A 107 3.28 -10.02 -5.52
CA ALA A 107 3.28 -8.90 -6.46
C ALA A 107 2.66 -9.42 -7.76
N ALA A 108 1.43 -8.98 -8.02
CA ALA A 108 0.73 -9.27 -9.27
C ALA A 108 1.72 -9.11 -10.42
N ALA A 109 1.75 -10.10 -11.28
CA ALA A 109 2.64 -10.25 -12.40
C ALA A 109 2.74 -9.00 -13.27
N SER A 110 3.49 -8.04 -12.81
CA SER A 110 3.78 -6.80 -13.49
C SER A 110 5.16 -6.93 -14.10
N SER A 111 5.18 -6.81 -15.33
CA SER A 111 6.04 -7.20 -16.39
C SER A 111 7.49 -6.78 -16.33
N THR A 112 7.93 -5.94 -15.44
CA THR A 112 9.34 -5.54 -15.33
C THR A 112 9.68 -5.20 -13.89
N LYS A 113 10.85 -5.64 -13.42
CA LYS A 113 11.37 -5.29 -12.09
C LYS A 113 11.34 -3.78 -11.82
N THR A 114 11.61 -2.99 -12.83
CA THR A 114 11.57 -1.53 -12.78
C THR A 114 10.16 -1.01 -12.55
N GLN A 115 9.14 -1.53 -13.26
CA GLN A 115 7.74 -1.13 -13.11
C GLN A 115 7.19 -1.53 -11.74
N MET A 116 7.56 -2.73 -11.27
CA MET A 116 7.19 -3.20 -9.93
C MET A 116 7.81 -2.33 -8.83
N ASN A 117 9.09 -1.97 -8.96
CA ASN A 117 9.75 -1.07 -8.02
C ASN A 117 9.14 0.33 -8.05
N MET A 118 8.83 0.86 -9.23
CA MET A 118 8.17 2.16 -9.38
C MET A 118 6.78 2.17 -8.71
N MET A 119 6.00 1.09 -8.87
CA MET A 119 4.70 0.97 -8.25
C MET A 119 4.81 0.78 -6.72
N MET A 120 5.80 0.01 -6.26
CA MET A 120 5.98 -0.31 -4.84
C MET A 120 6.55 0.85 -4.03
N TYR A 121 7.47 1.62 -4.59
CA TYR A 121 8.17 2.70 -3.90
C TYR A 121 7.79 4.09 -4.41
N GLY A 122 7.57 4.26 -5.71
CA GLY A 122 7.23 5.54 -6.31
C GLY A 122 5.82 6.01 -5.94
N MET A 123 4.84 5.11 -5.99
CA MET A 123 3.46 5.45 -5.67
C MET A 123 3.28 5.96 -4.22
N PRO A 124 3.83 5.33 -3.18
CA PRO A 124 3.76 5.86 -1.82
C PRO A 124 4.37 7.26 -1.66
N ILE A 125 5.44 7.55 -2.40
CA ILE A 125 6.08 8.88 -2.37
C ILE A 125 5.15 9.92 -3.01
N VAL A 126 4.54 9.62 -4.15
CA VAL A 126 3.55 10.51 -4.78
C VAL A 126 2.38 10.76 -3.86
N PHE A 127 1.83 9.71 -3.23
CA PHE A 127 0.75 9.83 -2.25
C PHE A 127 1.15 10.67 -1.04
N PHE A 128 2.38 10.56 -0.56
CA PHE A 128 2.86 11.39 0.54
C PHE A 128 2.74 12.89 0.23
N PHE A 129 3.17 13.33 -0.94
CA PHE A 129 3.05 14.73 -1.34
C PHE A 129 1.60 15.15 -1.57
N LEU A 130 0.80 14.28 -2.18
CA LEU A 130 -0.61 14.56 -2.48
C LEU A 130 -1.45 14.69 -1.21
N PHE A 131 -1.20 13.85 -0.21
CA PHE A 131 -1.97 13.77 1.03
C PHE A 131 -1.27 14.38 2.24
N TYR A 132 -0.18 15.10 2.04
CA TYR A 132 0.52 15.78 3.14
C TYR A 132 -0.41 16.70 3.96
N ASN A 133 -1.36 17.36 3.28
CA ASN A 133 -2.33 18.26 3.88
C ASN A 133 -3.70 17.60 4.16
N ALA A 134 -3.81 16.28 4.05
CA ALA A 134 -5.05 15.56 4.30
C ALA A 134 -5.45 15.60 5.79
N PRO A 135 -6.75 15.41 6.09
CA PRO A 135 -7.24 15.28 7.46
C PRO A 135 -6.51 14.18 8.23
N SER A 136 -6.15 14.47 9.48
CA SER A 136 -5.45 13.52 10.35
C SER A 136 -6.25 12.24 10.61
N GLY A 137 -7.57 12.33 10.68
CA GLY A 137 -8.45 11.17 10.82
C GLY A 137 -8.33 10.19 9.64
N LEU A 138 -8.24 10.71 8.42
CA LEU A 138 -8.05 9.89 7.22
C LEU A 138 -6.69 9.18 7.24
N LEU A 139 -5.62 9.91 7.52
CA LEU A 139 -4.26 9.35 7.58
C LEU A 139 -4.10 8.36 8.73
N LEU A 140 -4.74 8.62 9.88
CA LEU A 140 -4.78 7.71 11.01
C LEU A 140 -5.47 6.40 10.64
N TYR A 141 -6.66 6.48 10.03
CA TYR A 141 -7.39 5.31 9.54
C TYR A 141 -6.53 4.49 8.57
N TRP A 142 -5.88 5.14 7.61
CA TRP A 142 -5.03 4.44 6.65
C TRP A 142 -3.79 3.81 7.30
N THR A 143 -3.16 4.51 8.22
CA THR A 143 -1.99 3.99 8.94
C THR A 143 -2.36 2.74 9.73
N VAL A 144 -3.46 2.78 10.48
CA VAL A 144 -3.94 1.64 11.25
C VAL A 144 -4.34 0.47 10.33
N SER A 145 -5.09 0.75 9.26
CA SER A 145 -5.46 -0.26 8.25
C SER A 145 -4.24 -0.92 7.62
N ASN A 146 -3.21 -0.13 7.34
CA ASN A 146 -1.95 -0.62 6.78
C ASN A 146 -1.18 -1.53 7.74
N LEU A 147 -1.17 -1.20 9.03
CA LEU A 147 -0.57 -2.04 10.05
C LEU A 147 -1.30 -3.39 10.17
N PHE A 148 -2.63 -3.40 10.12
CA PHE A 148 -3.42 -4.64 10.09
C PHE A 148 -3.09 -5.48 8.85
N GLN A 149 -3.06 -4.86 7.67
CA GLN A 149 -2.68 -5.55 6.43
C GLN A 149 -1.26 -6.11 6.49
N MET A 150 -0.34 -5.40 7.13
CA MET A 150 1.05 -5.85 7.31
C MET A 150 1.11 -7.11 8.19
N VAL A 151 0.40 -7.13 9.31
CA VAL A 151 0.29 -8.31 10.18
C VAL A 151 -0.32 -9.48 9.42
N GLN A 152 -1.43 -9.25 8.72
CA GLN A 152 -2.09 -10.27 7.89
C GLN A 152 -1.13 -10.84 6.83
N GLN A 153 -0.37 -9.99 6.16
CA GLN A 153 0.58 -10.41 5.11
C GLN A 153 1.73 -11.24 5.69
N ILE A 154 2.24 -10.90 6.87
CA ILE A 154 3.27 -11.68 7.55
C ILE A 154 2.74 -13.09 7.87
N ILE A 155 1.52 -13.21 8.38
CA ILE A 155 0.87 -14.49 8.67
C ILE A 155 0.72 -15.32 7.39
N ILE A 156 0.20 -14.72 6.32
CA ILE A 156 0.03 -15.39 5.02
C ILE A 156 1.38 -15.88 4.48
N ASN A 157 2.39 -15.02 4.51
CA ASN A 157 3.73 -15.38 4.03
C ASN A 157 4.31 -16.57 4.82
N LYS A 158 4.10 -16.61 6.13
CA LYS A 158 4.54 -17.73 6.99
C LYS A 158 3.82 -19.03 6.62
N MET A 159 2.49 -18.99 6.54
CA MET A 159 1.66 -20.14 6.17
C MET A 159 2.01 -20.68 4.77
N MET A 160 2.24 -19.78 3.80
CA MET A 160 2.62 -20.15 2.44
C MET A 160 4.00 -20.80 2.39
N LYS A 161 4.94 -20.33 3.21
CA LYS A 161 6.27 -20.92 3.32
C LYS A 161 6.21 -22.34 3.89
N GLU A 162 5.46 -22.57 4.95
CA GLU A 162 5.25 -23.90 5.55
C GLU A 162 4.63 -24.87 4.52
N LYS A 163 3.58 -24.45 3.82
CA LYS A 163 2.93 -25.26 2.79
C LYS A 163 3.84 -25.60 1.62
N ARG A 164 4.71 -24.69 1.21
CA ARG A 164 5.74 -24.97 0.19
C ARG A 164 6.76 -26.00 0.65
N LEU A 165 7.17 -25.95 1.92
CA LEU A 165 8.09 -26.92 2.50
C LEU A 165 7.48 -28.31 2.58
N GLU A 166 6.20 -28.43 2.94
CA GLU A 166 5.46 -29.70 2.93
C GLU A 166 5.37 -30.30 1.53
N ILE A 167 5.02 -29.50 0.50
CA ILE A 167 4.93 -29.97 -0.90
C ILE A 167 6.30 -30.35 -1.46
N SER A 168 7.37 -29.71 -1.03
CA SER A 168 8.74 -30.00 -1.48
C SER A 168 9.38 -31.17 -0.73
N SER A 169 8.79 -31.64 0.36
CA SER A 169 9.28 -32.77 1.11
C SER A 169 9.03 -34.11 0.37
N PRO A 170 9.88 -35.12 0.55
CA PRO A 170 9.73 -36.44 -0.11
C PRO A 170 8.36 -37.08 0.14
N LYS A 171 7.76 -36.87 1.31
CA LYS A 171 6.38 -37.33 1.65
C LYS A 171 5.29 -36.64 0.81
N GLY A 172 5.44 -35.38 0.46
CA GLY A 172 4.46 -34.64 -0.37
C GLY A 172 4.48 -35.06 -1.85
N ARG A 173 5.62 -35.57 -2.36
CA ARG A 173 5.72 -36.09 -3.73
C ARG A 173 5.05 -37.45 -3.91
N ALA A 174 5.05 -38.32 -2.90
CA ALA A 174 4.42 -39.65 -2.96
C ALA A 174 2.89 -39.59 -3.04
N GLY A 175 2.24 -38.55 -2.52
CA GLY A 175 0.78 -38.38 -2.55
C GLY A 175 0.20 -37.86 -3.87
N LYS A 176 1.04 -37.38 -4.82
CA LYS A 176 0.57 -36.82 -6.11
C LYS A 176 0.59 -37.82 -7.27
N ASN A 177 1.12 -39.02 -7.04
CA ASN A 177 1.21 -40.10 -8.05
C ASN A 177 0.24 -41.26 -7.77
N LYS A 178 -0.86 -41.04 -7.09
CA LYS A 178 -1.96 -42.00 -6.98
C LYS A 178 -3.22 -41.45 -7.61
#